data_0f8a860ad8c732bb9e53ae0c83e0e571
#
_entry.id   0f8a860ad8c732bb9e53ae0c83e0e571
#
_cell.length_a   1.000
_cell.length_b   1.000
_cell.length_c   1.000
_cell.angle_alpha   90.00
_cell.angle_beta   90.00
_cell.angle_gamma   90.00
#
_symmetry.space_group_name_H-M   'P 1'
#
loop_
_entity.id
_entity.type
_entity.pdbx_description
1 polymer ?
#
loop_
_entity_poly.entity_id
_entity_poly.type
_entity_poly.pdbx_seq_one_letter_code
_entity_poly.pdbx_strand_id
1 'polypeptide(L)'
;LADTAVPGLKDAVRYTEVGTPLTIEHFTSHSLGCFYGLPLTPERFRADLATPSTPITGLFLTGQDAGMPGIVGAALAGMSTACKVLGPSGYPRINRALRAEGTKRANPEHSHGFEAQRSAGARRYRATVQRANWITPTIRDITLQLPQDETWDAGQYALVRVAPFEWRPYSIASAPRKAVRLLVDVRTQGHGAAWARHTQSGDEVDLELPYGHFLHDTAAGGTHADTPSPCRRVFVATGTGIAPFLAEFEQSIRADDVLLLGLATTSDDLTTRLDAPLPHVIRCVSREKTPETFHGRVTDYLRTTGIDPQADYYACGSPLMVTDVAHLIRAAGGYVHTESF
;
A
#
# COMPACT_ATOMS: atom_id res chain seq x y z
N LEU A 1 10.71 15.08 -31.61
CA LEU A 1 9.41 15.65 -31.98
C LEU A 1 8.95 16.70 -30.96
N ALA A 2 8.84 16.39 -29.66
CA ALA A 2 8.39 17.36 -28.65
C ALA A 2 9.33 18.58 -28.55
N ASP A 3 10.64 18.39 -28.61
CA ASP A 3 11.64 19.46 -28.58
C ASP A 3 11.64 20.31 -29.86
N THR A 4 11.14 19.75 -30.96
CA THR A 4 10.93 20.50 -32.20
C THR A 4 9.73 21.44 -32.11
N ALA A 5 8.69 21.02 -31.37
CA ALA A 5 7.49 21.84 -31.13
C ALA A 5 7.69 22.88 -30.02
N VAL A 6 8.52 22.56 -29.01
CA VAL A 6 8.84 23.41 -27.86
C VAL A 6 10.38 23.41 -27.71
N PRO A 7 11.10 24.31 -28.31
CA PRO A 7 12.55 24.37 -28.26
C PRO A 7 13.08 24.47 -26.82
N GLY A 8 14.09 23.69 -26.48
CA GLY A 8 14.66 23.61 -25.12
C GLY A 8 13.93 22.71 -24.17
N LEU A 9 12.85 22.04 -24.59
CA LEU A 9 12.10 21.11 -23.73
C LEU A 9 13.00 19.95 -23.24
N LYS A 10 13.85 19.42 -24.12
CA LYS A 10 14.76 18.33 -23.79
C LYS A 10 15.68 18.68 -22.61
N ASP A 11 16.18 19.88 -22.56
CA ASP A 11 17.11 20.36 -21.53
C ASP A 11 16.37 20.71 -20.22
N ALA A 12 15.06 20.99 -20.31
CA ALA A 12 14.19 21.25 -19.17
C ALA A 12 13.63 19.99 -18.52
N VAL A 13 13.72 18.82 -19.18
CA VAL A 13 13.23 17.54 -18.62
C VAL A 13 14.11 17.12 -17.46
N ARG A 14 13.52 17.05 -16.27
CA ARG A 14 14.16 16.62 -15.02
C ARG A 14 13.95 15.15 -14.70
N TYR A 15 12.89 14.58 -15.24
CA TYR A 15 12.49 13.19 -14.99
C TYR A 15 11.77 12.63 -16.22
N THR A 16 12.04 11.38 -16.56
CA THR A 16 11.35 10.66 -17.64
C THR A 16 11.02 9.26 -17.17
N GLU A 17 9.78 8.86 -17.29
CA GLU A 17 9.31 7.50 -17.04
C GLU A 17 8.60 6.99 -18.30
N VAL A 18 8.81 5.72 -18.62
CA VAL A 18 8.19 5.08 -19.79
C VAL A 18 7.36 3.89 -19.30
N GLY A 19 6.04 4.01 -19.45
CA GLY A 19 5.13 2.87 -19.33
C GLY A 19 5.12 2.08 -20.65
N THR A 20 5.42 0.79 -20.57
CA THR A 20 5.36 -0.15 -21.70
C THR A 20 4.18 -1.11 -21.52
N PRO A 21 3.77 -1.87 -22.55
CA PRO A 21 2.80 -2.97 -22.37
C PRO A 21 3.22 -3.95 -21.28
N LEU A 22 4.50 -4.25 -21.12
CA LEU A 22 5.01 -5.10 -20.04
C LEU A 22 4.83 -4.46 -18.66
N THR A 23 4.97 -3.14 -18.54
CA THR A 23 4.69 -2.40 -17.31
C THR A 23 3.21 -2.53 -16.93
N ILE A 24 2.31 -2.37 -17.90
CA ILE A 24 0.87 -2.49 -17.69
C ILE A 24 0.50 -3.92 -17.30
N GLU A 25 0.99 -4.92 -18.02
CA GLU A 25 0.77 -6.32 -17.69
C GLU A 25 1.26 -6.66 -16.28
N HIS A 26 2.43 -6.16 -15.90
CA HIS A 26 3.00 -6.35 -14.57
C HIS A 26 2.12 -5.76 -13.46
N PHE A 27 1.61 -4.54 -13.61
CA PHE A 27 0.85 -3.87 -12.56
C PHE A 27 -0.65 -4.15 -12.57
N THR A 28 -1.24 -4.53 -13.70
CA THR A 28 -2.69 -4.71 -13.83
C THR A 28 -3.11 -6.15 -14.11
N SER A 29 -2.15 -7.05 -14.38
CA SER A 29 -2.39 -8.43 -14.84
C SER A 29 -3.22 -8.52 -16.13
N HIS A 30 -3.30 -7.45 -16.91
CA HIS A 30 -3.96 -7.46 -18.20
C HIS A 30 -3.07 -8.12 -19.26
N SER A 31 -3.57 -9.18 -19.89
CA SER A 31 -2.85 -9.92 -20.92
C SER A 31 -2.36 -9.00 -22.04
N LEU A 32 -1.08 -9.17 -22.44
CA LEU A 32 -0.43 -8.40 -23.49
C LEU A 32 -0.34 -6.89 -23.19
N GLY A 33 -0.42 -6.49 -21.94
CA GLY A 33 -0.37 -5.09 -21.52
C GLY A 33 -1.53 -4.25 -22.04
N CYS A 34 -2.71 -4.85 -22.14
CA CYS A 34 -3.93 -4.19 -22.59
C CYS A 34 -4.33 -3.08 -21.61
N PHE A 35 -4.32 -1.83 -22.05
CA PHE A 35 -4.60 -0.67 -21.19
C PHE A 35 -6.10 -0.44 -20.95
N TYR A 36 -6.93 -0.76 -21.94
CA TYR A 36 -8.37 -0.42 -21.93
C TYR A 36 -9.31 -1.63 -21.80
N GLY A 37 -8.83 -2.80 -21.41
CA GLY A 37 -9.66 -4.00 -21.29
C GLY A 37 -10.23 -4.46 -22.64
N LEU A 38 -11.53 -4.69 -22.73
CA LEU A 38 -12.17 -5.17 -23.97
C LEU A 38 -12.09 -4.13 -25.11
N PRO A 39 -11.73 -4.53 -26.35
CA PRO A 39 -11.64 -3.63 -27.49
C PRO A 39 -12.97 -2.90 -27.76
N LEU A 40 -12.89 -1.63 -28.17
CA LEU A 40 -14.02 -0.85 -28.64
C LEU A 40 -14.32 -1.16 -30.10
N THR A 41 -14.96 -2.30 -30.34
CA THR A 41 -15.38 -2.68 -31.69
C THR A 41 -16.90 -2.51 -31.86
N PRO A 42 -17.39 -2.32 -33.10
CA PRO A 42 -18.83 -2.31 -33.36
C PRO A 42 -19.55 -3.58 -32.87
N GLU A 43 -18.87 -4.72 -32.90
CA GLU A 43 -19.38 -6.01 -32.42
C GLU A 43 -19.66 -5.97 -30.92
N ARG A 44 -18.78 -5.35 -30.11
CA ARG A 44 -19.00 -5.18 -28.68
C ARG A 44 -20.29 -4.43 -28.38
N PHE A 45 -20.60 -3.38 -29.14
CA PHE A 45 -21.83 -2.61 -28.95
C PHE A 45 -23.08 -3.35 -29.44
N ARG A 46 -22.96 -4.14 -30.53
CA ARG A 46 -24.06 -4.99 -31.01
C ARG A 46 -24.36 -6.16 -30.11
N ALA A 47 -23.35 -6.71 -29.44
CA ALA A 47 -23.46 -7.83 -28.52
C ALA A 47 -24.03 -7.48 -27.15
N ASP A 48 -24.41 -6.22 -26.90
CA ASP A 48 -24.92 -5.70 -25.63
C ASP A 48 -24.01 -6.01 -24.41
N LEU A 49 -22.69 -6.10 -24.67
CA LEU A 49 -21.69 -6.39 -23.65
C LEU A 49 -21.28 -5.15 -22.83
N ALA A 50 -21.64 -3.95 -23.30
CA ALA A 50 -21.36 -2.69 -22.62
C ALA A 50 -22.50 -2.32 -21.64
N THR A 51 -22.91 -3.26 -20.80
CA THR A 51 -24.01 -3.09 -19.85
C THR A 51 -23.62 -3.61 -18.46
N PRO A 52 -24.09 -2.97 -17.39
CA PRO A 52 -23.88 -3.48 -16.03
C PRO A 52 -24.55 -4.84 -15.75
N SER A 53 -25.56 -5.23 -16.53
CA SER A 53 -26.36 -6.42 -16.26
C SER A 53 -25.68 -7.67 -16.81
N THR A 54 -25.72 -8.77 -16.05
CA THR A 54 -25.31 -10.10 -16.51
C THR A 54 -26.51 -11.05 -16.55
N PRO A 55 -26.41 -12.18 -17.25
CA PRO A 55 -27.44 -13.25 -17.18
C PRO A 55 -27.57 -13.88 -15.79
N ILE A 56 -26.62 -13.65 -14.90
CA ILE A 56 -26.62 -14.23 -13.55
C ILE A 56 -27.32 -13.26 -12.59
N THR A 57 -28.38 -13.72 -11.96
CA THR A 57 -29.15 -12.93 -11.01
C THR A 57 -28.27 -12.43 -9.85
N GLY A 58 -28.28 -11.12 -9.62
CA GLY A 58 -27.51 -10.47 -8.55
C GLY A 58 -26.03 -10.23 -8.89
N LEU A 59 -25.54 -10.64 -10.07
CA LEU A 59 -24.20 -10.32 -10.53
C LEU A 59 -24.23 -9.13 -11.50
N PHE A 60 -23.44 -8.12 -11.21
CA PHE A 60 -23.31 -6.92 -12.03
C PHE A 60 -21.87 -6.67 -12.43
N LEU A 61 -21.67 -6.12 -13.62
CA LEU A 61 -20.38 -5.63 -14.10
C LEU A 61 -20.29 -4.13 -13.88
N THR A 62 -19.05 -3.64 -13.66
CA THR A 62 -18.75 -2.23 -13.52
C THR A 62 -17.37 -1.91 -14.11
N GLY A 63 -17.02 -0.63 -14.17
CA GLY A 63 -15.75 -0.22 -14.72
C GLY A 63 -15.77 -0.05 -16.24
N GLN A 64 -14.59 0.11 -16.83
CA GLN A 64 -14.45 0.42 -18.27
C GLN A 64 -15.01 -0.67 -19.20
N ASP A 65 -15.08 -1.92 -18.76
CA ASP A 65 -15.58 -3.01 -19.55
C ASP A 65 -17.11 -3.10 -19.58
N ALA A 66 -17.78 -2.54 -18.58
CA ALA A 66 -19.24 -2.41 -18.51
C ALA A 66 -19.77 -1.07 -19.08
N GLY A 67 -18.91 -0.27 -19.68
CA GLY A 67 -19.26 1.05 -20.23
C GLY A 67 -18.31 1.47 -21.33
N MET A 68 -17.75 2.65 -21.20
CA MET A 68 -16.75 3.21 -22.10
C MET A 68 -15.35 3.17 -21.45
N PRO A 69 -14.28 3.05 -22.24
CA PRO A 69 -12.93 3.06 -21.70
C PRO A 69 -12.54 4.43 -21.14
N GLY A 70 -11.50 4.39 -20.28
CA GLY A 70 -10.97 5.57 -19.61
C GLY A 70 -11.70 5.91 -18.31
N ILE A 71 -11.17 6.89 -17.59
CA ILE A 71 -11.62 7.27 -16.24
C ILE A 71 -13.10 7.68 -16.22
N VAL A 72 -13.50 8.52 -17.18
CA VAL A 72 -14.90 9.00 -17.28
C VAL A 72 -15.85 7.86 -17.61
N GLY A 73 -15.46 6.98 -18.55
CA GLY A 73 -16.27 5.82 -18.93
C GLY A 73 -16.44 4.83 -17.76
N ALA A 74 -15.37 4.56 -17.03
CA ALA A 74 -15.42 3.72 -15.84
C ALA A 74 -16.30 4.31 -14.72
N ALA A 75 -16.23 5.64 -14.50
CA ALA A 75 -17.08 6.34 -13.54
C ALA A 75 -18.56 6.28 -13.92
N LEU A 76 -18.88 6.49 -15.20
CA LEU A 76 -20.27 6.39 -15.71
C LEU A 76 -20.80 4.96 -15.59
N ALA A 77 -19.97 3.95 -15.86
CA ALA A 77 -20.34 2.54 -15.65
C ALA A 77 -20.63 2.25 -14.18
N GLY A 78 -19.80 2.76 -13.25
CA GLY A 78 -20.05 2.65 -11.81
C GLY A 78 -21.39 3.26 -11.40
N MET A 79 -21.69 4.45 -11.89
CA MET A 79 -22.96 5.10 -11.64
C MET A 79 -24.16 4.30 -12.22
N SER A 80 -23.99 3.78 -13.45
CA SER A 80 -25.01 2.94 -14.09
C SER A 80 -25.27 1.66 -13.31
N THR A 81 -24.21 0.99 -12.87
CA THR A 81 -24.29 -0.21 -12.03
C THR A 81 -24.99 0.08 -10.70
N ALA A 82 -24.61 1.15 -10.01
CA ALA A 82 -25.26 1.56 -8.78
C ALA A 82 -26.75 1.89 -8.97
N CYS A 83 -27.12 2.53 -10.09
CA CYS A 83 -28.53 2.74 -10.44
C CYS A 83 -29.28 1.43 -10.64
N LYS A 84 -28.68 0.45 -11.28
CA LYS A 84 -29.29 -0.89 -11.45
C LYS A 84 -29.55 -1.59 -10.11
N VAL A 85 -28.56 -1.59 -9.23
CA VAL A 85 -28.67 -2.17 -7.88
C VAL A 85 -29.74 -1.47 -7.04
N LEU A 86 -29.82 -0.15 -7.11
CA LEU A 86 -30.78 0.67 -6.33
C LEU A 86 -32.19 0.73 -6.93
N GLY A 87 -32.38 0.21 -8.16
CA GLY A 87 -33.65 0.19 -8.87
C GLY A 87 -34.10 1.58 -9.36
N PRO A 88 -35.42 1.78 -9.64
CA PRO A 88 -35.94 3.00 -10.30
C PRO A 88 -35.63 4.32 -9.56
N SER A 89 -35.39 4.27 -8.27
CA SER A 89 -34.99 5.46 -7.46
C SER A 89 -33.48 5.67 -7.38
N GLY A 90 -32.67 4.82 -8.06
CA GLY A 90 -31.22 4.84 -7.96
C GLY A 90 -30.60 6.17 -8.37
N TYR A 91 -30.91 6.64 -9.58
CA TYR A 91 -30.36 7.90 -10.11
C TYR A 91 -30.69 9.13 -9.23
N PRO A 92 -31.94 9.38 -8.82
CA PRO A 92 -32.25 10.47 -7.89
C PRO A 92 -31.54 10.38 -6.55
N ARG A 93 -31.38 9.17 -6.01
CA ARG A 93 -30.67 8.94 -4.73
C ARG A 93 -29.19 9.27 -4.85
N ILE A 94 -28.51 8.78 -5.90
CA ILE A 94 -27.12 9.05 -6.16
C ILE A 94 -26.89 10.55 -6.38
N ASN A 95 -27.69 11.20 -7.22
CA ASN A 95 -27.56 12.64 -7.45
C ASN A 95 -27.78 13.48 -6.19
N ARG A 96 -28.70 13.07 -5.31
CA ARG A 96 -28.91 13.75 -4.04
C ARG A 96 -27.66 13.61 -3.14
N ALA A 97 -27.08 12.43 -3.07
CA ALA A 97 -25.85 12.17 -2.31
C ALA A 97 -24.67 13.00 -2.85
N LEU A 98 -24.45 12.97 -4.18
CA LEU A 98 -23.39 13.74 -4.82
C LEU A 98 -23.53 15.26 -4.62
N ARG A 99 -24.75 15.79 -4.68
CA ARG A 99 -25.02 17.22 -4.40
C ARG A 99 -24.79 17.56 -2.93
N ALA A 100 -25.16 16.68 -2.01
CA ALA A 100 -24.94 16.87 -0.57
C ALA A 100 -23.43 16.84 -0.21
N GLU A 101 -22.64 16.04 -0.90
CA GLU A 101 -21.18 16.04 -0.78
C GLU A 101 -20.53 17.23 -1.49
N GLY A 102 -21.02 17.60 -2.68
CA GLY A 102 -20.50 18.74 -3.44
C GLY A 102 -20.65 20.06 -2.69
N THR A 103 -21.73 20.26 -1.92
CA THR A 103 -21.91 21.43 -1.05
C THR A 103 -20.97 21.42 0.17
N LYS A 104 -20.45 20.26 0.59
CA LYS A 104 -19.42 20.17 1.63
C LYS A 104 -17.99 20.41 1.09
N ARG A 105 -17.79 20.27 -0.21
CA ARG A 105 -16.47 20.36 -0.90
C ARG A 105 -16.16 21.72 -1.52
N ALA A 106 -17.00 22.72 -1.37
CA ALA A 106 -16.76 24.07 -1.89
C ALA A 106 -15.73 24.83 -1.02
N ASN A 107 -14.50 24.31 -0.93
CA ASN A 107 -13.33 25.06 -0.51
C ASN A 107 -12.25 24.91 -1.59
N PRO A 108 -11.88 25.99 -2.33
CA PRO A 108 -11.16 25.90 -3.60
C PRO A 108 -9.63 25.69 -3.51
N GLU A 109 -9.08 25.24 -2.38
CA GLU A 109 -7.63 25.21 -2.19
C GLU A 109 -6.95 23.84 -2.37
N HIS A 110 -7.64 22.78 -2.80
CA HIS A 110 -7.02 21.46 -2.97
C HIS A 110 -7.42 20.79 -4.29
N SER A 111 -6.77 21.16 -5.37
CA SER A 111 -6.72 20.36 -6.59
C SER A 111 -5.36 19.70 -6.74
N HIS A 112 -5.38 18.39 -6.99
CA HIS A 112 -4.30 17.49 -7.43
C HIS A 112 -3.51 16.76 -6.34
N GLY A 113 -3.81 15.50 -6.24
CA GLY A 113 -3.06 14.48 -5.52
C GLY A 113 -4.00 13.40 -4.99
N PHE A 114 -3.59 12.21 -5.09
CA PHE A 114 -4.15 11.03 -4.48
C PHE A 114 -4.94 11.40 -3.19
N GLU A 115 -6.27 11.48 -3.28
CA GLU A 115 -7.10 11.60 -2.07
C GLU A 115 -7.03 10.25 -1.36
N ALA A 116 -5.99 10.04 -0.58
CA ALA A 116 -6.00 9.05 0.49
C ALA A 116 -7.28 9.30 1.29
N GLN A 117 -8.05 8.25 1.54
CA GLN A 117 -9.21 8.33 2.44
C GLN A 117 -8.70 8.97 3.73
N ARG A 118 -9.03 10.25 3.95
CA ARG A 118 -8.69 10.91 5.20
C ARG A 118 -9.38 10.13 6.30
N SER A 119 -8.62 9.43 7.10
CA SER A 119 -9.08 8.97 8.39
C SER A 119 -9.69 10.19 9.08
N ALA A 120 -10.86 10.07 9.67
CA ALA A 120 -11.45 11.15 10.44
C ALA A 120 -10.47 11.48 11.59
N GLY A 121 -9.53 12.42 11.35
CA GLY A 121 -8.50 12.76 12.34
C GLY A 121 -7.10 13.01 11.78
N ALA A 122 -6.80 12.71 10.50
CA ALA A 122 -5.47 13.00 9.94
C ALA A 122 -5.16 14.50 9.99
N ARG A 123 -3.99 14.85 10.51
CA ARG A 123 -3.51 16.23 10.72
C ARG A 123 -2.20 16.44 10.02
N ARG A 124 -1.97 17.67 9.58
CA ARG A 124 -0.71 18.10 8.99
C ARG A 124 0.22 18.67 10.04
N TYR A 125 1.49 18.28 9.97
CA TYR A 125 2.56 18.72 10.85
C TYR A 125 3.76 19.17 10.04
N ARG A 126 4.49 20.14 10.57
CA ARG A 126 5.88 20.40 10.23
C ARG A 126 6.73 19.78 11.32
N ALA A 127 7.40 18.69 11.00
CA ALA A 127 8.25 17.96 11.92
C ALA A 127 9.73 18.27 11.66
N THR A 128 10.55 18.10 12.69
CA THR A 128 12.00 18.20 12.58
C THR A 128 12.61 16.80 12.51
N VAL A 129 13.53 16.57 11.59
CA VAL A 129 14.29 15.31 11.52
C VAL A 129 15.19 15.23 12.75
N GLN A 130 14.87 14.35 13.68
CA GLN A 130 15.67 14.09 14.86
C GLN A 130 16.88 13.22 14.53
N ARG A 131 16.68 12.21 13.69
CA ARG A 131 17.69 11.22 13.30
C ARG A 131 17.45 10.75 11.87
N ALA A 132 18.52 10.51 11.13
CA ALA A 132 18.47 9.94 9.79
C ALA A 132 19.70 9.05 9.57
N ASN A 133 19.61 7.78 9.95
CA ASN A 133 20.71 6.82 9.94
C ASN A 133 20.58 5.84 8.77
N TRP A 134 21.70 5.32 8.31
CA TRP A 134 21.75 4.15 7.45
C TRP A 134 21.72 2.90 8.31
N ILE A 135 20.73 2.03 8.13
CA ILE A 135 20.66 0.71 8.80
C ILE A 135 21.10 -0.42 7.88
N THR A 136 21.02 -0.23 6.58
CA THR A 136 21.67 -1.05 5.56
C THR A 136 22.23 -0.11 4.47
N PRO A 137 23.02 -0.59 3.49
CA PRO A 137 23.45 0.27 2.37
C PRO A 137 22.30 0.89 1.57
N THR A 138 21.08 0.37 1.71
CA THR A 138 19.92 0.75 0.89
C THR A 138 18.72 1.19 1.69
N ILE A 139 18.75 1.12 3.03
CA ILE A 139 17.62 1.49 3.89
C ILE A 139 18.03 2.57 4.89
N ARG A 140 17.26 3.64 4.91
CA ARG A 140 17.34 4.73 5.89
C ARG A 140 16.32 4.51 7.01
N ASP A 141 16.74 4.74 8.24
CA ASP A 141 15.91 4.87 9.45
C ASP A 141 15.82 6.35 9.80
N ILE A 142 14.65 6.94 9.57
CA ILE A 142 14.41 8.37 9.74
C ILE A 142 13.41 8.56 10.87
N THR A 143 13.78 9.33 11.88
CA THR A 143 12.90 9.71 13.01
C THR A 143 12.54 11.19 12.89
N LEU A 144 11.25 11.46 12.81
CA LEU A 144 10.67 12.80 12.70
C LEU A 144 10.04 13.21 14.03
N GLN A 145 10.52 14.29 14.62
CA GLN A 145 9.98 14.86 15.86
C GLN A 145 8.78 15.74 15.53
N LEU A 146 7.60 15.39 16.02
CA LEU A 146 6.39 16.21 15.92
C LEU A 146 6.41 17.38 16.89
N PRO A 147 5.74 18.50 16.60
CA PRO A 147 5.62 19.65 17.52
C PRO A 147 4.81 19.31 18.78
N GLN A 148 3.94 18.31 18.72
CA GLN A 148 3.08 17.82 19.79
C GLN A 148 2.95 16.30 19.75
N ASP A 149 2.43 15.70 20.83
CA ASP A 149 2.09 14.29 20.84
C ASP A 149 0.92 14.01 19.91
N GLU A 150 0.97 12.89 19.23
CA GLU A 150 -0.09 12.40 18.35
C GLU A 150 -0.31 10.90 18.55
N THR A 151 -1.49 10.44 18.20
CA THR A 151 -1.90 9.04 18.31
C THR A 151 -2.07 8.43 16.94
N TRP A 152 -1.64 7.18 16.82
CA TRP A 152 -1.88 6.32 15.66
C TRP A 152 -1.92 4.86 16.09
N ASP A 153 -2.55 4.03 15.28
CA ASP A 153 -2.56 2.59 15.49
C ASP A 153 -1.42 1.94 14.70
N ALA A 154 -0.92 0.80 15.18
CA ALA A 154 0.04 -0.01 14.43
C ALA A 154 -0.54 -0.38 13.06
N GLY A 155 0.29 -0.35 12.02
CA GLY A 155 -0.16 -0.56 10.63
C GLY A 155 -0.67 0.68 9.92
N GLN A 156 -0.73 1.84 10.59
CA GLN A 156 -1.02 3.11 9.93
C GLN A 156 0.23 3.71 9.29
N TYR A 157 0.03 4.62 8.33
CA TYR A 157 1.10 5.29 7.60
C TYR A 157 0.98 6.83 7.68
N ALA A 158 2.08 7.49 7.39
CA ALA A 158 2.15 8.93 7.21
C ALA A 158 2.36 9.27 5.73
N LEU A 159 1.75 10.35 5.26
CA LEU A 159 2.11 10.99 4.00
C LEU A 159 3.23 11.99 4.28
N VAL A 160 4.36 11.84 3.59
CA VAL A 160 5.52 12.73 3.72
C VAL A 160 5.70 13.51 2.44
N ARG A 161 5.89 14.83 2.55
CA ARG A 161 6.17 15.69 1.42
C ARG A 161 7.63 15.54 1.02
N VAL A 162 7.88 14.83 -0.09
CA VAL A 162 9.22 14.51 -0.59
C VAL A 162 9.73 15.48 -1.65
N ALA A 163 8.80 16.25 -2.27
CA ALA A 163 9.08 17.31 -3.23
C ALA A 163 7.96 18.36 -3.20
N PRO A 164 8.10 19.55 -3.86
CA PRO A 164 7.13 20.66 -3.86
C PRO A 164 5.78 20.17 -4.29
N PHE A 165 5.05 19.51 -4.37
CA PHE A 165 3.72 19.01 -4.79
C PHE A 165 3.64 17.48 -4.80
N GLU A 166 4.60 16.79 -4.18
CA GLU A 166 4.65 15.35 -4.15
C GLU A 166 4.70 14.83 -2.72
N TRP A 167 3.70 13.99 -2.39
CA TRP A 167 3.56 13.30 -1.12
C TRP A 167 3.72 11.80 -1.34
N ARG A 168 4.40 11.12 -0.41
CA ARG A 168 4.60 9.68 -0.47
C ARG A 168 4.16 9.03 0.84
N PRO A 169 3.43 7.90 0.78
CA PRO A 169 3.07 7.14 1.96
C PRO A 169 4.28 6.36 2.48
N TYR A 170 4.43 6.36 3.81
CA TYR A 170 5.37 5.52 4.52
C TYR A 170 4.72 4.97 5.78
N SER A 171 4.74 3.63 5.94
CA SER A 171 4.22 3.00 7.15
C SER A 171 5.00 3.50 8.36
N ILE A 172 4.28 3.82 9.44
CA ILE A 172 4.87 4.28 10.69
C ILE A 172 5.47 3.07 11.41
N ALA A 173 6.77 3.14 11.69
CA ALA A 173 7.56 2.06 12.29
C ALA A 173 7.78 2.25 13.80
N SER A 174 6.96 3.03 14.47
CA SER A 174 7.04 3.29 15.93
C SER A 174 5.65 3.30 16.56
N ALA A 175 5.58 2.98 17.85
CA ALA A 175 4.40 3.22 18.66
C ALA A 175 4.04 4.72 18.73
N PRO A 176 2.77 5.09 19.05
CA PRO A 176 2.33 6.47 19.20
C PRO A 176 3.16 7.24 20.23
N ARG A 177 3.75 8.33 19.79
CA ARG A 177 4.55 9.25 20.62
C ARG A 177 4.69 10.59 19.90
N LYS A 178 5.56 11.43 20.42
CA LYS A 178 5.97 12.67 19.75
C LYS A 178 6.95 12.45 18.58
N ALA A 179 7.34 11.23 18.29
CA ALA A 179 8.31 10.88 17.25
C ALA A 179 7.77 9.80 16.31
N VAL A 180 7.77 10.09 15.02
CA VAL A 180 7.39 9.18 13.93
C VAL A 180 8.65 8.58 13.34
N ARG A 181 8.76 7.26 13.35
CA ARG A 181 9.88 6.52 12.73
C ARG A 181 9.45 5.98 11.37
N LEU A 182 10.30 6.15 10.38
CA LEU A 182 10.08 5.70 9.01
C LEU A 182 11.28 4.88 8.54
N LEU A 183 11.01 3.76 7.86
CA LEU A 183 12.03 2.98 7.15
C LEU A 183 11.88 3.23 5.64
N VAL A 184 12.90 3.77 5.00
CA VAL A 184 12.84 4.17 3.59
C VAL A 184 13.89 3.44 2.77
N ASP A 185 13.43 2.65 1.80
CA ASP A 185 14.29 2.02 0.80
C ASP A 185 14.69 3.04 -0.28
N VAL A 186 15.99 3.20 -0.48
CA VAL A 186 16.53 4.19 -1.41
C VAL A 186 17.06 3.58 -2.73
N ARG A 187 16.77 2.31 -3.01
CA ARG A 187 17.19 1.67 -4.26
C ARG A 187 16.51 2.26 -5.51
N THR A 188 15.31 2.80 -5.34
CA THR A 188 14.58 3.47 -6.43
C THR A 188 15.19 4.83 -6.78
N GLN A 189 14.86 5.35 -7.96
CA GLN A 189 15.30 6.68 -8.41
C GLN A 189 14.24 7.78 -8.22
N GLY A 190 13.14 7.48 -7.53
CA GLY A 190 12.06 8.45 -7.29
C GLY A 190 12.39 9.52 -6.24
N HIS A 191 11.57 10.57 -6.18
CA HIS A 191 11.73 11.69 -5.25
C HIS A 191 11.75 11.25 -3.78
N GLY A 192 11.00 10.22 -3.40
CA GLY A 192 11.02 9.67 -2.05
C GLY A 192 12.39 9.12 -1.64
N ALA A 193 13.01 8.35 -2.55
CA ALA A 193 14.37 7.85 -2.32
C ALA A 193 15.42 8.97 -2.35
N ALA A 194 15.26 9.97 -3.23
CA ALA A 194 16.12 11.15 -3.28
C ALA A 194 16.01 11.95 -1.98
N TRP A 195 14.78 12.23 -1.53
CA TRP A 195 14.52 12.87 -0.25
C TRP A 195 15.22 12.11 0.89
N ALA A 196 14.99 10.81 1.01
CA ALA A 196 15.55 10.02 2.08
C ALA A 196 17.08 9.96 2.07
N ARG A 197 17.73 9.97 0.88
CA ARG A 197 19.20 9.99 0.78
C ARG A 197 19.81 11.28 1.33
N HIS A 198 19.15 12.42 1.11
CA HIS A 198 19.69 13.74 1.43
C HIS A 198 19.21 14.28 2.78
N THR A 199 18.14 13.72 3.35
CA THR A 199 17.60 14.13 4.64
C THR A 199 18.64 13.97 5.75
N GLN A 200 18.79 15.04 6.57
CA GLN A 200 19.73 15.11 7.68
C GLN A 200 19.02 15.55 8.97
N SER A 201 19.65 15.30 10.11
CA SER A 201 19.17 15.80 11.39
C SER A 201 19.11 17.33 11.39
N GLY A 202 17.99 17.89 11.85
CA GLY A 202 17.70 19.31 11.85
C GLY A 202 16.85 19.79 10.65
N ASP A 203 16.70 18.99 9.60
CA ASP A 203 15.81 19.33 8.47
C ASP A 203 14.35 19.42 8.92
N GLU A 204 13.59 20.29 8.26
CA GLU A 204 12.14 20.37 8.43
C GLU A 204 11.42 19.55 7.35
N VAL A 205 10.41 18.81 7.74
CA VAL A 205 9.62 17.94 6.85
C VAL A 205 8.13 18.13 7.11
N ASP A 206 7.37 18.41 6.05
CA ASP A 206 5.91 18.42 6.13
C ASP A 206 5.39 16.99 6.03
N LEU A 207 4.51 16.59 6.96
CA LEU A 207 3.85 15.29 6.93
C LEU A 207 2.41 15.39 7.39
N GLU A 208 1.61 14.43 6.95
CA GLU A 208 0.23 14.21 7.40
C GLU A 208 0.08 12.80 7.94
N LEU A 209 -0.56 12.63 9.10
CA LEU A 209 -0.83 11.33 9.73
C LEU A 209 -2.05 11.44 10.67
N PRO A 210 -2.65 10.30 11.10
CA PRO A 210 -2.45 8.94 10.59
C PRO A 210 -3.38 8.60 9.42
N TYR A 211 -2.99 7.62 8.60
CA TYR A 211 -3.78 7.04 7.51
C TYR A 211 -3.72 5.51 7.54
N GLY A 212 -4.73 4.84 6.96
CA GLY A 212 -4.74 3.38 6.79
C GLY A 212 -5.24 2.61 8.01
N HIS A 213 -5.42 1.28 7.84
CA HIS A 213 -6.00 0.38 8.85
C HIS A 213 -5.40 -1.04 8.79
N PHE A 214 -4.21 -1.23 8.26
CA PHE A 214 -3.67 -2.54 7.88
C PHE A 214 -3.72 -3.61 8.97
N LEU A 215 -3.34 -3.30 10.21
CA LEU A 215 -3.36 -4.26 11.32
C LEU A 215 -4.68 -4.27 12.12
N HIS A 216 -5.54 -3.30 11.87
CA HIS A 216 -6.82 -3.11 12.56
C HIS A 216 -8.00 -3.03 11.58
N ASP A 217 -7.97 -3.86 10.51
CA ASP A 217 -9.05 -3.88 9.53
C ASP A 217 -10.32 -4.47 10.11
N THR A 218 -11.21 -3.58 10.59
CA THR A 218 -12.53 -3.93 11.12
C THR A 218 -13.55 -4.22 10.00
N ALA A 219 -13.19 -4.02 8.73
CA ALA A 219 -14.11 -4.15 7.60
C ALA A 219 -14.45 -5.63 7.27
N ALA A 220 -13.70 -6.58 7.75
CA ALA A 220 -13.92 -8.02 7.51
C ALA A 220 -14.87 -8.71 8.50
N GLY A 221 -15.64 -7.94 9.29
CA GLY A 221 -16.65 -8.52 10.21
C GLY A 221 -16.08 -9.27 11.41
N GLY A 222 -14.79 -9.17 11.65
CA GLY A 222 -14.14 -9.71 12.82
C GLY A 222 -14.32 -8.77 14.03
N THR A 223 -14.99 -9.26 15.06
CA THR A 223 -15.25 -8.57 16.34
C THR A 223 -13.99 -8.45 17.21
N HIS A 224 -12.85 -7.99 16.66
CA HIS A 224 -11.56 -8.03 17.35
C HIS A 224 -11.03 -6.68 17.84
N ALA A 225 -11.89 -5.67 18.02
CA ALA A 225 -11.45 -4.40 18.61
C ALA A 225 -11.13 -4.50 20.11
N ASP A 226 -11.67 -5.49 20.86
CA ASP A 226 -11.55 -5.56 22.31
C ASP A 226 -11.19 -6.94 22.92
N THR A 227 -11.03 -7.99 22.10
CA THR A 227 -10.55 -9.29 22.59
C THR A 227 -9.33 -9.73 21.80
N PRO A 228 -8.18 -10.02 22.48
CA PRO A 228 -7.03 -10.59 21.79
C PRO A 228 -7.47 -11.90 21.13
N SER A 229 -7.30 -12.00 19.78
CA SER A 229 -7.47 -13.28 19.10
C SER A 229 -6.63 -14.34 19.82
N PRO A 230 -7.18 -15.48 20.19
CA PRO A 230 -6.40 -16.58 20.78
C PRO A 230 -5.46 -17.22 19.74
N CYS A 231 -5.56 -16.82 18.47
CA CYS A 231 -4.79 -17.39 17.38
C CYS A 231 -3.36 -16.85 17.37
N ARG A 232 -2.41 -17.73 17.00
CA ARG A 232 -1.02 -17.39 16.75
C ARG A 232 -0.94 -16.35 15.62
N ARG A 233 -0.10 -15.32 15.79
CA ARG A 233 0.14 -14.32 14.77
C ARG A 233 1.43 -14.63 14.00
N VAL A 234 1.36 -14.55 12.67
CA VAL A 234 2.50 -14.76 11.77
C VAL A 234 2.66 -13.55 10.87
N PHE A 235 3.73 -12.82 11.09
CA PHE A 235 4.08 -11.62 10.32
C PHE A 235 5.06 -12.00 9.21
N VAL A 236 4.80 -11.61 7.98
CA VAL A 236 5.63 -11.92 6.81
C VAL A 236 6.11 -10.62 6.19
N ALA A 237 7.41 -10.37 6.19
CA ALA A 237 8.00 -9.12 5.72
C ALA A 237 9.12 -9.32 4.71
N THR A 238 9.28 -8.33 3.81
CA THR A 238 10.48 -8.16 2.99
C THR A 238 10.90 -6.69 3.00
N GLY A 239 12.20 -6.43 3.18
CA GLY A 239 12.74 -5.07 3.19
C GLY A 239 12.03 -4.17 4.21
N THR A 240 11.62 -2.98 3.77
CA THR A 240 10.91 -2.00 4.63
C THR A 240 9.48 -2.40 5.00
N GLY A 241 8.96 -3.49 4.44
CA GLY A 241 7.64 -4.04 4.82
C GLY A 241 7.55 -4.53 6.27
N ILE A 242 8.66 -4.57 7.00
CA ILE A 242 8.64 -4.79 8.46
C ILE A 242 8.12 -3.54 9.23
N ALA A 243 8.11 -2.35 8.64
CA ALA A 243 7.82 -1.10 9.33
C ALA A 243 6.49 -1.11 10.11
N PRO A 244 5.33 -1.49 9.53
CA PRO A 244 4.07 -1.52 10.27
C PRO A 244 4.11 -2.51 11.44
N PHE A 245 4.88 -3.59 11.32
CA PHE A 245 5.00 -4.60 12.38
C PHE A 245 5.87 -4.11 13.55
N LEU A 246 6.85 -3.25 13.31
CA LEU A 246 7.65 -2.66 14.39
C LEU A 246 6.78 -1.82 15.33
N ALA A 247 5.84 -1.06 14.79
CA ALA A 247 4.89 -0.29 15.59
C ALA A 247 4.01 -1.21 16.47
N GLU A 248 3.62 -2.37 15.96
CA GLU A 248 2.89 -3.40 16.73
C GLU A 248 3.79 -4.03 17.81
N PHE A 249 5.01 -4.39 17.46
CA PHE A 249 5.94 -5.03 18.39
C PHE A 249 6.37 -4.11 19.55
N GLU A 250 6.44 -2.80 19.33
CA GLU A 250 6.67 -1.85 20.42
C GLU A 250 5.50 -1.75 21.39
N GLN A 251 4.28 -2.11 20.97
CA GLN A 251 3.07 -2.05 21.79
C GLN A 251 2.73 -3.41 22.41
N SER A 252 2.83 -4.49 21.63
CA SER A 252 2.34 -5.81 22.03
C SER A 252 3.04 -6.95 21.29
N ILE A 253 3.94 -7.65 21.97
CA ILE A 253 4.50 -8.92 21.48
C ILE A 253 3.93 -10.06 22.31
N ARG A 254 3.44 -11.11 21.63
CA ARG A 254 3.02 -12.36 22.26
C ARG A 254 4.13 -13.39 22.18
N ALA A 255 4.15 -14.34 23.12
CA ALA A 255 5.19 -15.37 23.20
C ALA A 255 5.21 -16.30 21.98
N ASP A 256 4.09 -16.45 21.28
CA ASP A 256 3.90 -17.28 20.09
C ASP A 256 3.93 -16.49 18.76
N ASP A 257 4.17 -15.17 18.80
CA ASP A 257 4.35 -14.38 17.61
C ASP A 257 5.59 -14.81 16.82
N VAL A 258 5.47 -14.83 15.50
CA VAL A 258 6.56 -15.19 14.59
C VAL A 258 6.68 -14.16 13.48
N LEU A 259 7.92 -13.72 13.20
CA LEU A 259 8.26 -12.91 12.04
C LEU A 259 9.02 -13.75 11.01
N LEU A 260 8.41 -13.98 9.84
CA LEU A 260 9.09 -14.52 8.67
C LEU A 260 9.70 -13.37 7.88
N LEU A 261 11.02 -13.26 7.88
CA LEU A 261 11.73 -12.18 7.20
C LEU A 261 12.40 -12.71 5.91
N GLY A 262 11.94 -12.23 4.76
CA GLY A 262 12.52 -12.55 3.46
C GLY A 262 13.67 -11.62 3.11
N LEU A 263 14.84 -12.20 2.84
CA LEU A 263 16.09 -11.52 2.54
C LEU A 263 16.68 -12.04 1.22
N ALA A 264 17.36 -11.18 0.48
CA ALA A 264 18.20 -11.64 -0.63
C ALA A 264 19.50 -12.22 -0.08
N THR A 265 20.19 -11.49 0.79
CA THR A 265 21.43 -11.84 1.46
C THR A 265 21.34 -11.52 2.95
N THR A 266 22.23 -12.07 3.76
CA THR A 266 22.29 -11.78 5.22
C THR A 266 22.66 -10.32 5.50
N SER A 267 23.37 -9.65 4.60
CA SER A 267 23.69 -8.22 4.71
C SER A 267 22.48 -7.31 4.58
N ASP A 268 21.37 -7.81 4.02
CA ASP A 268 20.10 -7.09 3.92
C ASP A 268 19.27 -7.14 5.21
N ASP A 269 19.72 -7.91 6.20
CA ASP A 269 19.02 -8.05 7.49
C ASP A 269 19.12 -6.76 8.30
N LEU A 270 18.04 -5.98 8.21
CA LEU A 270 17.92 -4.75 8.97
C LEU A 270 17.60 -4.99 10.47
N THR A 271 17.08 -6.18 10.82
CA THR A 271 16.67 -6.48 12.21
C THR A 271 17.84 -6.51 13.18
N THR A 272 19.05 -6.82 12.71
CA THR A 272 20.28 -6.81 13.52
C THR A 272 20.74 -5.40 13.92
N ARG A 273 20.17 -4.37 13.32
CA ARG A 273 20.54 -2.95 13.51
C ARG A 273 19.37 -2.08 13.97
N LEU A 274 18.19 -2.69 14.12
CA LEU A 274 17.02 -2.00 14.66
C LEU A 274 17.06 -2.05 16.19
N ASP A 275 16.92 -0.88 16.79
CA ASP A 275 16.64 -0.77 18.22
C ASP A 275 15.11 -0.85 18.40
N ALA A 276 14.59 -2.08 18.37
CA ALA A 276 13.17 -2.38 18.54
C ALA A 276 12.99 -3.80 19.08
N PRO A 277 11.98 -4.06 19.90
CA PRO A 277 11.65 -5.42 20.31
C PRO A 277 11.19 -6.22 19.09
N LEU A 278 11.56 -7.50 19.02
CA LEU A 278 11.19 -8.40 17.93
C LEU A 278 10.69 -9.72 18.52
N PRO A 279 9.68 -10.36 17.89
CA PRO A 279 9.27 -11.71 18.23
C PRO A 279 10.32 -12.74 17.76
N HIS A 280 9.96 -14.02 17.77
CA HIS A 280 10.80 -15.03 17.14
C HIS A 280 10.96 -14.77 15.64
N VAL A 281 12.21 -14.51 15.19
CA VAL A 281 12.52 -14.17 13.80
C VAL A 281 13.04 -15.37 13.03
N ILE A 282 12.34 -15.76 11.97
CA ILE A 282 12.78 -16.79 11.01
C ILE A 282 13.26 -16.08 9.74
N ARG A 283 14.54 -16.17 9.47
CA ARG A 283 15.19 -15.54 8.31
C ARG A 283 15.21 -16.48 7.11
N CYS A 284 14.54 -16.07 6.04
CA CYS A 284 14.51 -16.78 4.77
C CYS A 284 15.44 -16.07 3.78
N VAL A 285 16.60 -16.66 3.50
CA VAL A 285 17.66 -16.06 2.67
C VAL A 285 17.74 -16.77 1.33
N SER A 286 17.49 -16.05 0.23
CA SER A 286 17.29 -16.66 -1.08
C SER A 286 18.56 -16.81 -1.91
N ARG A 287 19.62 -16.03 -1.64
CA ARG A 287 20.86 -16.02 -2.44
C ARG A 287 22.08 -16.57 -1.71
N GLU A 288 21.96 -16.85 -0.43
CA GLU A 288 23.02 -17.39 0.40
C GLU A 288 22.50 -18.59 1.19
N LYS A 289 23.39 -19.49 1.57
CA LYS A 289 23.09 -20.60 2.48
C LYS A 289 23.95 -20.44 3.72
N THR A 290 23.31 -20.17 4.86
CA THR A 290 23.99 -20.05 6.16
C THR A 290 23.35 -21.01 7.17
N PRO A 291 24.09 -21.48 8.20
CA PRO A 291 23.60 -22.48 9.15
C PRO A 291 22.35 -22.05 9.94
N GLU A 292 22.20 -20.75 10.19
CA GLU A 292 21.17 -20.20 11.09
C GLU A 292 19.93 -19.67 10.34
N THR A 293 19.86 -19.86 9.02
CA THR A 293 18.78 -19.33 8.20
C THR A 293 18.15 -20.41 7.33
N PHE A 294 16.87 -20.22 6.99
CA PHE A 294 16.24 -21.03 5.97
C PHE A 294 16.74 -20.57 4.58
N HIS A 295 17.30 -21.50 3.81
CA HIS A 295 17.72 -21.21 2.44
C HIS A 295 16.52 -21.27 1.48
N GLY A 296 16.10 -20.13 0.99
CA GLY A 296 14.94 -19.97 0.11
C GLY A 296 14.16 -18.71 0.42
N ARG A 297 13.02 -18.55 -0.26
CA ARG A 297 12.07 -17.45 -0.03
C ARG A 297 11.11 -17.78 1.12
N VAL A 298 10.39 -16.78 1.64
CA VAL A 298 9.34 -16.98 2.64
C VAL A 298 8.25 -17.93 2.13
N THR A 299 7.95 -17.90 0.84
CA THR A 299 7.00 -18.84 0.20
C THR A 299 7.49 -20.28 0.21
N ASP A 300 8.80 -20.50 0.07
CA ASP A 300 9.41 -21.84 0.13
C ASP A 300 9.38 -22.37 1.57
N TYR A 301 9.63 -21.50 2.54
CA TYR A 301 9.49 -21.83 3.96
C TYR A 301 8.06 -22.27 4.27
N LEU A 302 7.05 -21.47 3.90
CA LEU A 302 5.63 -21.80 4.12
C LEU A 302 5.22 -23.12 3.46
N ARG A 303 5.71 -23.42 2.25
CA ARG A 303 5.45 -24.72 1.59
C ARG A 303 6.09 -25.88 2.32
N THR A 304 7.31 -25.68 2.86
CA THR A 304 8.08 -26.74 3.51
C THR A 304 7.57 -27.05 4.91
N THR A 305 7.20 -26.02 5.70
CA THR A 305 6.79 -26.19 7.09
C THR A 305 5.28 -26.39 7.24
N GLY A 306 4.52 -26.11 6.19
CA GLY A 306 3.06 -26.09 6.22
C GLY A 306 2.50 -24.75 6.70
N ILE A 307 1.24 -24.52 6.40
CA ILE A 307 0.47 -23.34 6.76
C ILE A 307 -0.58 -23.77 7.79
N ASP A 308 -0.59 -23.13 8.94
CA ASP A 308 -1.63 -23.31 9.95
C ASP A 308 -2.84 -22.43 9.55
N PRO A 309 -3.98 -23.02 9.13
CA PRO A 309 -5.16 -22.25 8.73
C PRO A 309 -5.85 -21.52 9.89
N GLN A 310 -5.48 -21.81 11.13
CA GLN A 310 -6.02 -21.16 12.33
C GLN A 310 -5.19 -19.94 12.77
N ALA A 311 -4.00 -19.73 12.18
CA ALA A 311 -3.16 -18.58 12.50
C ALA A 311 -3.62 -17.32 11.77
N ASP A 312 -3.41 -16.16 12.39
CA ASP A 312 -3.61 -14.84 11.78
C ASP A 312 -2.33 -14.42 11.04
N TYR A 313 -2.41 -14.28 9.73
CA TYR A 313 -1.28 -13.88 8.90
C TYR A 313 -1.35 -12.40 8.51
N TYR A 314 -0.20 -11.74 8.57
CA TYR A 314 -0.02 -10.35 8.14
C TYR A 314 1.17 -10.27 7.18
N ALA A 315 0.95 -9.90 5.93
CA ALA A 315 2.00 -9.85 4.91
C ALA A 315 2.22 -8.43 4.39
N CYS A 316 3.45 -7.93 4.49
CA CYS A 316 3.80 -6.60 4.05
C CYS A 316 5.17 -6.55 3.36
N GLY A 317 5.29 -5.77 2.28
CA GLY A 317 6.53 -5.59 1.52
C GLY A 317 6.34 -5.64 0.01
N SER A 318 7.23 -6.31 -0.72
CA SER A 318 7.18 -6.32 -2.18
C SER A 318 5.86 -6.93 -2.69
N PRO A 319 5.22 -6.33 -3.73
CA PRO A 319 3.94 -6.80 -4.26
C PRO A 319 3.93 -8.27 -4.66
N LEU A 320 5.00 -8.76 -5.28
CA LEU A 320 5.11 -10.17 -5.67
C LEU A 320 5.11 -11.10 -4.45
N MET A 321 5.88 -10.76 -3.42
CA MET A 321 5.91 -11.58 -2.19
C MET A 321 4.55 -11.60 -1.51
N VAL A 322 3.91 -10.45 -1.37
CA VAL A 322 2.59 -10.32 -0.73
C VAL A 322 1.54 -11.13 -1.49
N THR A 323 1.53 -11.04 -2.83
CA THR A 323 0.60 -11.80 -3.68
C THR A 323 0.81 -13.31 -3.54
N ASP A 324 2.05 -13.78 -3.64
CA ASP A 324 2.38 -15.20 -3.56
C ASP A 324 2.04 -15.79 -2.18
N VAL A 325 2.39 -15.07 -1.11
CA VAL A 325 2.08 -15.46 0.28
C VAL A 325 0.56 -15.52 0.49
N ALA A 326 -0.16 -14.50 0.04
CA ALA A 326 -1.61 -14.46 0.16
C ALA A 326 -2.28 -15.62 -0.59
N HIS A 327 -1.79 -15.96 -1.77
CA HIS A 327 -2.29 -17.09 -2.53
C HIS A 327 -2.08 -18.43 -1.79
N LEU A 328 -0.88 -18.64 -1.25
CA LEU A 328 -0.55 -19.86 -0.51
C LEU A 328 -1.43 -20.02 0.74
N ILE A 329 -1.58 -18.96 1.54
CA ILE A 329 -2.35 -18.99 2.78
C ILE A 329 -3.83 -19.25 2.48
N ARG A 330 -4.41 -18.56 1.52
CA ARG A 330 -5.81 -18.75 1.11
C ARG A 330 -6.07 -20.14 0.54
N ALA A 331 -5.12 -20.69 -0.25
CA ALA A 331 -5.22 -22.05 -0.77
C ALA A 331 -5.20 -23.12 0.33
N ALA A 332 -4.56 -22.83 1.48
CA ALA A 332 -4.58 -23.68 2.67
C ALA A 332 -5.80 -23.46 3.58
N GLY A 333 -6.74 -22.58 3.19
CA GLY A 333 -7.92 -22.24 3.99
C GLY A 333 -7.69 -21.22 5.10
N GLY A 334 -6.51 -20.60 5.15
CA GLY A 334 -6.16 -19.55 6.11
C GLY A 334 -6.58 -18.15 5.66
N TYR A 335 -6.52 -17.21 6.59
CA TYR A 335 -6.79 -15.79 6.34
C TYR A 335 -5.50 -14.97 6.41
N VAL A 336 -5.37 -13.93 5.56
CA VAL A 336 -4.20 -13.07 5.53
C VAL A 336 -4.58 -11.62 5.26
N HIS A 337 -4.08 -10.73 6.11
CA HIS A 337 -4.09 -9.29 5.90
C HIS A 337 -2.88 -8.89 5.06
N THR A 338 -3.07 -8.02 4.07
CA THR A 338 -2.00 -7.70 3.11
C THR A 338 -1.87 -6.19 2.89
N GLU A 339 -0.62 -5.71 2.87
CA GLU A 339 -0.27 -4.38 2.42
C GLU A 339 0.99 -4.48 1.52
N SER A 340 1.04 -3.71 0.43
CA SER A 340 2.19 -3.73 -0.49
C SER A 340 2.57 -2.33 -0.94
N PHE A 341 3.86 -2.10 -1.18
CA PHE A 341 4.42 -0.80 -1.57
C PHE A 341 5.17 -0.90 -2.89
#